data_53f6059be1216ca6421f770ce4f42198
#
_entry.id   53f6059be1216ca6421f770ce4f42198
#
_cell.length_a   1.000
_cell.length_b   1.000
_cell.length_c   1.000
_cell.angle_alpha   90.00
_cell.angle_beta   90.00
_cell.angle_gamma   90.00
#
_symmetry.space_group_name_H-M   'P 1'
#
loop_
_entity.id
_entity.type
_entity.pdbx_description
1 polymer ?
#
loop_
_entity_poly.entity_id
_entity_poly.type
_entity_poly.pdbx_seq_one_letter_code
_entity_poly.pdbx_strand_id
1 'polypeptide(L)'
;MSLKNILLRTINQKNKYINLAATAVKINQEQYNYREQNRQYRKTVATALFSSVLIGTVLAEKSKNESKGKDKNKDDNICEAGERRPDLPTYRAEEVSKHDSVESFWVIYKNGVYDVTSFLPSHPGGDQIMNAGGLSIEPFWNVYGMHKTKDICALLESYRIGNLHEDDMMDHSGDELWVKEPSRDKRLIVKTSKPFNAEIPAKLQVEHFDTPNELFYVRQHMPVPELDSSQHRVRVTIENGETVTREFSLQQLDMFPRTQVRAALMCAGNRRSEMNEQVKPVKGISWQGGAISNAVWEGVLLVDVLRACGVDNTDVAGKHVIFTGSDIDATGVNFSTSIPLEQALNPSNRILLATHMNGAVLPPDHGHPLRAVVPGAPAVRSVKWLESITISKDESSSHWHQKDYRSFNASKTWETADFATAPPIYSLPVTSAICDPANGDTVVAKNGVVEIRGYAYSGGGAKILRVDISPDCGETWVQAEEMQTDDAPPQQHYSWTLWTARIPVRKEQKEIELWAKATDSNFNTQPEKFDDIWNIRGLLSNAYHRIKVQIKH
;
A
#
# COMPACT_ATOMS: atom_id res chain seq x y z
N MET A 1 -13.17 47.75 -37.56
CA MET A 1 -11.99 47.67 -36.67
C MET A 1 -10.79 48.23 -37.41
N SER A 2 -10.10 49.24 -36.85
CA SER A 2 -8.97 49.89 -37.53
C SER A 2 -7.74 48.99 -37.57
N LEU A 3 -7.00 49.00 -38.66
CA LEU A 3 -5.73 48.28 -38.86
C LEU A 3 -4.76 48.45 -37.66
N LYS A 4 -4.81 49.62 -37.01
CA LYS A 4 -4.01 49.95 -35.83
C LYS A 4 -4.31 49.02 -34.63
N ASN A 5 -5.58 48.60 -34.44
CA ASN A 5 -5.99 47.70 -33.33
C ASN A 5 -5.61 46.23 -33.61
N ILE A 6 -5.54 45.82 -34.86
CA ILE A 6 -5.06 44.49 -35.26
C ILE A 6 -3.56 44.39 -35.03
N LEU A 7 -2.80 45.42 -35.44
CA LEU A 7 -1.35 45.47 -35.26
C LEU A 7 -0.95 45.45 -33.77
N LEU A 8 -1.63 46.20 -32.91
CA LEU A 8 -1.40 46.22 -31.45
C LEU A 8 -1.70 44.87 -30.79
N ARG A 9 -2.74 44.16 -31.22
CA ARG A 9 -3.05 42.81 -30.72
C ARG A 9 -1.97 41.80 -31.13
N THR A 10 -1.46 41.87 -32.35
CA THR A 10 -0.40 40.99 -32.85
C THR A 10 0.93 41.22 -32.14
N ILE A 11 1.27 42.50 -31.87
CA ILE A 11 2.49 42.86 -31.12
C ILE A 11 2.39 42.37 -29.65
N ASN A 12 1.24 42.53 -28.99
CA ASN A 12 1.04 42.07 -27.62
C ASN A 12 1.07 40.53 -27.53
N GLN A 13 0.52 39.81 -28.49
CA GLN A 13 0.66 38.35 -28.57
C GLN A 13 2.13 37.92 -28.74
N LYS A 14 2.86 38.55 -29.65
CA LYS A 14 4.29 38.26 -29.89
C LYS A 14 5.14 38.49 -28.63
N ASN A 15 4.90 39.59 -27.92
CA ASN A 15 5.60 39.88 -26.65
C ASN A 15 5.26 38.87 -25.55
N LYS A 16 4.02 38.37 -25.50
CA LYS A 16 3.62 37.30 -24.57
C LYS A 16 4.34 35.98 -24.88
N TYR A 17 4.52 35.60 -26.13
CA TYR A 17 5.28 34.41 -26.53
C TYR A 17 6.79 34.56 -26.27
N ILE A 18 7.37 35.75 -26.49
CA ILE A 18 8.78 36.02 -26.19
C ILE A 18 9.04 35.90 -24.65
N ASN A 19 8.15 36.43 -23.82
CA ASN A 19 8.27 36.33 -22.37
C ASN A 19 8.09 34.87 -21.87
N LEU A 20 7.17 34.09 -22.46
CA LEU A 20 7.02 32.66 -22.13
C LEU A 20 8.24 31.84 -22.55
N ALA A 21 8.83 32.13 -23.71
CA ALA A 21 10.05 31.49 -24.18
C ALA A 21 11.27 31.84 -23.28
N ALA A 22 11.39 33.09 -22.84
CA ALA A 22 12.45 33.52 -21.92
C ALA A 22 12.31 32.85 -20.54
N THR A 23 11.08 32.71 -20.04
CA THR A 23 10.81 32.00 -18.79
C THR A 23 11.14 30.51 -18.92
N ALA A 24 10.76 29.86 -20.01
CA ALA A 24 11.08 28.46 -20.28
C ALA A 24 12.59 28.19 -20.38
N VAL A 25 13.35 29.13 -21.01
CA VAL A 25 14.82 29.05 -21.08
C VAL A 25 15.43 29.19 -19.70
N LYS A 26 14.92 30.08 -18.86
CA LYS A 26 15.41 30.27 -17.48
C LYS A 26 15.16 29.03 -16.62
N ILE A 27 13.96 28.44 -16.70
CA ILE A 27 13.63 27.19 -15.99
C ILE A 27 14.53 26.04 -16.47
N ASN A 28 14.76 25.91 -17.78
CA ASN A 28 15.66 24.87 -18.31
C ASN A 28 17.11 25.07 -17.86
N GLN A 29 17.58 26.31 -17.74
CA GLN A 29 18.94 26.63 -17.26
C GLN A 29 19.08 26.31 -15.77
N GLU A 30 18.07 26.61 -14.95
CA GLU A 30 18.03 26.27 -13.53
C GLU A 30 17.99 24.74 -13.36
N GLN A 31 17.20 24.01 -14.13
CA GLN A 31 17.17 22.55 -14.12
C GLN A 31 18.50 21.92 -14.60
N TYR A 32 19.17 22.53 -15.58
CA TYR A 32 20.48 22.06 -16.04
C TYR A 32 21.55 22.25 -14.95
N ASN A 33 21.60 23.41 -14.30
CA ASN A 33 22.52 23.70 -13.23
C ASN A 33 22.30 22.77 -12.02
N TYR A 34 21.04 22.48 -11.66
CA TYR A 34 20.67 21.52 -10.64
C TYR A 34 21.15 20.09 -10.97
N ARG A 35 21.05 19.67 -12.23
CA ARG A 35 21.53 18.35 -12.70
C ARG A 35 23.05 18.23 -12.63
N GLU A 36 23.80 19.28 -12.99
CA GLU A 36 25.26 19.28 -12.93
C GLU A 36 25.79 19.30 -11.47
N GLN A 37 25.18 20.06 -10.57
CA GLN A 37 25.49 20.01 -9.14
C GLN A 37 25.26 18.63 -8.55
N ASN A 38 24.13 17.98 -8.85
CA ASN A 38 23.85 16.61 -8.45
C ASN A 38 24.85 15.59 -9.02
N ARG A 39 25.34 15.79 -10.24
CA ARG A 39 26.32 14.90 -10.87
C ARG A 39 27.71 14.99 -10.20
N GLN A 40 28.14 16.19 -9.81
CA GLN A 40 29.39 16.37 -9.04
C GLN A 40 29.25 15.79 -7.64
N TYR A 41 28.13 16.02 -6.96
CA TYR A 41 27.83 15.45 -5.64
C TYR A 41 27.86 13.92 -5.66
N ARG A 42 27.27 13.27 -6.68
CA ARG A 42 27.28 11.81 -6.86
C ARG A 42 28.68 11.23 -7.03
N LYS A 43 29.60 11.93 -7.69
CA LYS A 43 31.02 11.49 -7.80
C LYS A 43 31.71 11.49 -6.44
N THR A 44 31.46 12.50 -5.61
CA THR A 44 32.03 12.61 -4.27
C THR A 44 31.46 11.54 -3.33
N VAL A 45 30.15 11.27 -3.39
CA VAL A 45 29.47 10.24 -2.59
C VAL A 45 29.90 8.82 -2.99
N ALA A 46 30.06 8.56 -4.29
CA ALA A 46 30.55 7.25 -4.76
C ALA A 46 31.95 6.94 -4.24
N THR A 47 32.82 7.94 -4.15
CA THR A 47 34.19 7.78 -3.59
C THR A 47 34.15 7.53 -2.08
N ALA A 48 33.23 8.19 -1.35
CA ALA A 48 33.06 7.97 0.09
C ALA A 48 32.43 6.60 0.42
N LEU A 49 31.49 6.13 -0.40
CA LEU A 49 30.86 4.80 -0.24
C LEU A 49 31.83 3.65 -0.52
N PHE A 50 32.78 3.80 -1.47
CA PHE A 50 33.81 2.80 -1.70
C PHE A 50 34.76 2.64 -0.49
N SER A 51 35.03 3.70 0.24
CA SER A 51 35.87 3.65 1.46
C SER A 51 35.12 3.03 2.65
N SER A 52 33.80 3.23 2.77
CA SER A 52 32.98 2.67 3.87
C SER A 52 32.64 1.20 3.68
N VAL A 53 32.52 0.71 2.44
CA VAL A 53 32.32 -0.73 2.15
C VAL A 53 33.56 -1.56 2.53
N LEU A 54 34.78 -1.03 2.36
CA LEU A 54 35.99 -1.72 2.80
C LEU A 54 36.10 -1.85 4.33
N ILE A 55 35.59 -0.87 5.09
CA ILE A 55 35.59 -0.90 6.57
C ILE A 55 34.49 -1.85 7.08
N GLY A 56 33.32 -1.90 6.40
CA GLY A 56 32.20 -2.77 6.76
C GLY A 56 32.51 -4.27 6.58
N THR A 57 33.27 -4.64 5.57
CA THR A 57 33.66 -6.04 5.33
C THR A 57 34.66 -6.58 6.36
N VAL A 58 35.58 -5.73 6.86
CA VAL A 58 36.55 -6.14 7.90
C VAL A 58 35.86 -6.31 9.27
N LEU A 59 34.80 -5.57 9.55
CA LEU A 59 34.03 -5.70 10.80
C LEU A 59 33.08 -6.91 10.77
N ALA A 60 32.53 -7.26 9.60
CA ALA A 60 31.62 -8.40 9.43
C ALA A 60 32.35 -9.77 9.56
N GLU A 61 33.62 -9.86 9.21
CA GLU A 61 34.40 -11.10 9.41
C GLU A 61 34.80 -11.33 10.88
N LYS A 62 34.94 -10.28 11.69
CA LYS A 62 35.21 -10.40 13.13
C LYS A 62 33.98 -10.85 13.96
N SER A 63 32.78 -10.56 13.49
CA SER A 63 31.52 -10.87 14.19
C SER A 63 31.05 -12.32 14.00
N LYS A 64 31.55 -13.05 13.00
CA LYS A 64 31.13 -14.45 12.72
C LYS A 64 31.73 -15.52 13.64
N ASN A 65 32.71 -15.18 14.46
CA ASN A 65 33.40 -16.16 15.29
C ASN A 65 32.96 -16.21 16.77
N GLU A 66 32.00 -15.41 17.22
CA GLU A 66 31.61 -15.36 18.64
C GLU A 66 30.14 -15.65 18.97
N SER A 67 29.33 -16.18 18.07
CA SER A 67 27.92 -16.50 18.38
C SER A 67 27.63 -18.00 18.39
N LYS A 68 27.99 -18.68 19.47
CA LYS A 68 27.32 -19.92 19.92
C LYS A 68 26.81 -19.75 21.34
N GLY A 69 25.48 -19.66 21.44
CA GLY A 69 24.70 -19.98 22.65
C GLY A 69 24.49 -18.85 23.64
N LYS A 70 23.28 -18.26 23.61
CA LYS A 70 22.53 -17.89 24.81
C LYS A 70 21.07 -17.58 24.45
N ASP A 71 20.15 -18.02 25.28
CA ASP A 71 18.70 -17.78 25.23
C ASP A 71 18.36 -16.28 25.09
N LYS A 72 17.44 -15.95 24.15
CA LYS A 72 16.96 -14.59 23.94
C LYS A 72 15.86 -14.28 24.97
N ASN A 73 16.18 -13.47 25.96
CA ASN A 73 15.21 -12.77 26.79
C ASN A 73 14.51 -11.65 26.01
N LYS A 74 13.24 -11.41 26.32
CA LYS A 74 12.30 -10.50 25.67
C LYS A 74 12.59 -8.99 25.78
N ASP A 75 13.71 -8.57 26.39
CA ASP A 75 14.00 -7.16 26.73
C ASP A 75 14.98 -6.44 25.76
N ASP A 76 15.42 -7.08 24.67
CA ASP A 76 16.50 -6.55 23.81
C ASP A 76 16.06 -5.52 22.74
N ASN A 77 14.85 -4.95 22.83
CA ASN A 77 14.30 -4.09 21.77
C ASN A 77 14.04 -2.63 22.22
N ILE A 78 14.70 -2.12 23.23
CA ILE A 78 14.51 -0.75 23.72
C ILE A 78 15.40 0.20 22.90
N CYS A 79 14.77 1.24 22.31
CA CYS A 79 15.45 2.35 21.65
C CYS A 79 16.06 3.29 22.69
N GLU A 80 17.39 3.34 22.77
CA GLU A 80 18.15 4.17 23.73
C GLU A 80 18.44 5.58 23.20
N ALA A 81 17.99 5.96 21.99
CA ALA A 81 18.21 7.29 21.42
C ALA A 81 17.46 8.38 22.20
N GLY A 82 18.01 9.59 22.17
CA GLY A 82 17.39 10.79 22.74
C GLY A 82 17.70 11.02 24.22
N GLU A 83 18.61 10.30 24.84
CA GLU A 83 19.09 10.62 26.18
C GLU A 83 19.91 11.93 26.17
N ARG A 84 19.83 12.70 27.29
CA ARG A 84 20.59 13.96 27.42
C ARG A 84 22.08 13.68 27.49
N ARG A 85 22.86 14.39 26.66
CA ARG A 85 24.31 14.29 26.60
C ARG A 85 24.98 15.59 27.09
N PRO A 86 25.54 15.64 28.30
CA PRO A 86 26.10 16.84 28.89
C PRO A 86 27.28 17.46 28.10
N ASP A 87 27.93 16.65 27.25
CA ASP A 87 29.06 17.02 26.39
C ASP A 87 28.64 17.77 25.12
N LEU A 88 27.34 17.85 24.81
CA LEU A 88 26.80 18.44 23.58
C LEU A 88 26.11 19.80 23.86
N PRO A 89 26.10 20.71 22.85
CA PRO A 89 25.36 21.96 22.93
C PRO A 89 23.87 21.77 23.11
N THR A 90 23.19 22.81 23.58
CA THR A 90 21.76 22.84 23.78
C THR A 90 21.12 23.82 22.80
N TYR A 91 20.07 23.40 22.09
CA TYR A 91 19.34 24.17 21.10
C TYR A 91 17.90 24.41 21.56
N ARG A 92 17.33 25.57 21.22
CA ARG A 92 15.89 25.87 21.37
C ARG A 92 15.12 25.24 20.20
N ALA A 93 13.85 24.86 20.44
CA ALA A 93 12.98 24.35 19.36
C ALA A 93 12.82 25.37 18.22
N GLU A 94 12.82 26.69 18.55
CA GLU A 94 12.79 27.76 17.56
C GLU A 94 14.03 27.76 16.64
N GLU A 95 15.20 27.39 17.15
CA GLU A 95 16.40 27.22 16.32
C GLU A 95 16.27 26.03 15.39
N VAL A 96 15.85 24.87 15.94
CA VAL A 96 15.67 23.65 15.16
C VAL A 96 14.65 23.87 14.04
N SER A 97 13.57 24.63 14.28
CA SER A 97 12.52 24.90 13.30
C SER A 97 12.98 25.65 12.04
N LYS A 98 14.16 26.28 12.07
CA LYS A 98 14.75 26.95 10.90
C LYS A 98 15.44 25.99 9.93
N HIS A 99 15.61 24.73 10.33
CA HIS A 99 16.31 23.70 9.58
C HIS A 99 15.31 22.66 9.03
N ASP A 100 14.45 23.09 8.11
CA ASP A 100 13.34 22.32 7.52
C ASP A 100 13.48 22.09 6.00
N SER A 101 14.63 22.46 5.42
CA SER A 101 14.90 22.36 3.98
C SER A 101 15.86 21.22 3.62
N VAL A 102 15.95 20.88 2.32
CA VAL A 102 16.88 19.84 1.84
C VAL A 102 18.35 20.20 2.04
N GLU A 103 18.68 21.49 2.16
CA GLU A 103 20.01 22.02 2.40
C GLU A 103 20.39 21.95 3.88
N SER A 104 19.40 21.99 4.78
CA SER A 104 19.61 21.92 6.22
C SER A 104 18.37 21.35 6.89
N PHE A 105 18.49 20.11 7.40
CA PHE A 105 17.33 19.35 7.88
C PHE A 105 17.63 18.75 9.26
N TRP A 106 17.08 19.39 10.30
CA TRP A 106 17.22 18.94 11.67
C TRP A 106 15.90 18.39 12.20
N VAL A 107 16.03 17.43 13.11
CA VAL A 107 14.88 16.82 13.78
C VAL A 107 15.13 16.67 15.27
N ILE A 108 14.05 16.58 16.05
CA ILE A 108 14.07 16.35 17.48
C ILE A 108 13.59 14.93 17.76
N TYR A 109 14.27 14.22 18.67
CA TYR A 109 13.77 12.98 19.27
C TYR A 109 14.06 12.97 20.76
N LYS A 110 13.02 12.96 21.60
CA LYS A 110 13.13 13.15 23.06
C LYS A 110 13.95 14.39 23.38
N ASN A 111 15.07 14.22 24.09
CA ASN A 111 15.98 15.31 24.45
C ASN A 111 17.07 15.58 23.40
N GLY A 112 17.05 14.89 22.27
CA GLY A 112 18.08 14.97 21.24
C GLY A 112 17.71 15.85 20.06
N VAL A 113 18.71 16.58 19.54
CA VAL A 113 18.65 17.30 18.26
C VAL A 113 19.61 16.62 17.29
N TYR A 114 19.17 16.37 16.07
CA TYR A 114 19.88 15.58 15.07
C TYR A 114 19.89 16.29 13.72
N ASP A 115 21.08 16.41 13.10
CA ASP A 115 21.22 16.89 11.73
C ASP A 115 21.20 15.70 10.78
N VAL A 116 20.07 15.45 10.16
CA VAL A 116 19.85 14.32 9.22
C VAL A 116 19.86 14.77 7.75
N THR A 117 20.41 15.96 7.46
CA THR A 117 20.49 16.51 6.09
C THR A 117 21.12 15.51 5.12
N SER A 118 22.25 14.91 5.49
CA SER A 118 22.95 13.94 4.64
C SER A 118 22.21 12.60 4.46
N PHE A 119 21.23 12.30 5.33
CA PHE A 119 20.44 11.07 5.28
C PHE A 119 19.22 11.17 4.36
N LEU A 120 18.72 12.39 4.07
CA LEU A 120 17.51 12.59 3.27
C LEU A 120 17.46 11.78 1.97
N PRO A 121 18.54 11.77 1.13
CA PRO A 121 18.51 11.04 -0.14
C PRO A 121 18.41 9.51 0.04
N SER A 122 18.80 8.98 1.18
CA SER A 122 18.83 7.55 1.48
C SER A 122 17.67 7.06 2.34
N HIS A 123 16.78 7.96 2.77
CA HIS A 123 15.65 7.60 3.62
C HIS A 123 14.72 6.59 2.92
N PRO A 124 14.46 5.40 3.50
CA PRO A 124 13.64 4.37 2.87
C PRO A 124 12.20 4.80 2.57
N GLY A 125 11.64 5.75 3.35
CA GLY A 125 10.32 6.36 3.13
C GLY A 125 10.30 7.47 2.06
N GLY A 126 11.45 7.79 1.43
CA GLY A 126 11.54 8.89 0.45
C GLY A 126 11.21 10.23 1.09
N ASP A 127 10.51 11.09 0.34
CA ASP A 127 10.17 12.47 0.73
C ASP A 127 9.26 12.58 1.97
N GLN A 128 8.73 11.45 2.50
CA GLN A 128 7.90 11.47 3.71
C GLN A 128 8.65 12.03 4.94
N ILE A 129 9.97 11.89 4.97
CA ILE A 129 10.80 12.47 6.04
C ILE A 129 10.69 14.00 6.08
N MET A 130 10.43 14.67 4.94
CA MET A 130 10.34 16.13 4.86
C MET A 130 9.24 16.71 5.76
N ASN A 131 8.21 15.91 6.10
CA ASN A 131 7.16 16.33 7.02
C ASN A 131 7.65 16.53 8.47
N ALA A 132 8.83 16.03 8.80
CA ALA A 132 9.40 16.11 10.15
C ALA A 132 10.50 17.18 10.27
N GLY A 133 10.81 17.93 9.21
CA GLY A 133 11.84 18.96 9.22
C GLY A 133 11.57 20.05 10.24
N GLY A 134 12.58 20.36 11.04
CA GLY A 134 12.47 21.37 12.10
C GLY A 134 11.60 20.98 13.30
N LEU A 135 11.07 19.74 13.33
CA LEU A 135 10.07 19.29 14.30
C LEU A 135 10.52 18.04 15.07
N SER A 136 9.70 17.61 16.06
CA SER A 136 9.86 16.31 16.69
C SER A 136 9.44 15.18 15.74
N ILE A 137 10.28 14.14 15.63
CA ILE A 137 9.95 12.91 14.90
C ILE A 137 9.10 11.95 15.73
N GLU A 138 8.88 12.19 17.01
CA GLU A 138 8.14 11.27 17.88
C GLU A 138 6.70 11.01 17.43
N PRO A 139 5.91 12.01 17.00
CA PRO A 139 4.58 11.76 16.45
C PRO A 139 4.60 10.80 15.25
N PHE A 140 5.58 10.96 14.35
CA PHE A 140 5.76 10.10 13.18
C PHE A 140 6.20 8.69 13.58
N TRP A 141 7.15 8.56 14.49
CA TRP A 141 7.65 7.28 14.99
C TRP A 141 6.62 6.54 15.85
N ASN A 142 5.71 7.27 16.47
CA ASN A 142 4.57 6.69 17.17
C ASN A 142 3.58 6.04 16.20
N VAL A 143 3.36 6.67 15.05
CA VAL A 143 2.52 6.10 13.97
C VAL A 143 3.26 5.00 13.21
N TYR A 144 4.55 5.20 12.91
CA TYR A 144 5.38 4.26 12.15
C TYR A 144 6.36 3.53 13.07
N GLY A 145 5.86 2.68 13.94
CA GLY A 145 6.60 2.00 15.01
C GLY A 145 7.82 1.19 14.54
N MET A 146 7.95 0.93 13.24
CA MET A 146 9.15 0.31 12.66
C MET A 146 10.43 1.13 12.87
N HIS A 147 10.32 2.43 13.15
CA HIS A 147 11.46 3.30 13.42
C HIS A 147 12.04 3.11 14.83
N LYS A 148 11.30 2.52 15.76
CA LYS A 148 11.72 2.33 17.16
C LYS A 148 12.56 1.06 17.38
N THR A 149 13.27 0.58 16.37
CA THR A 149 14.20 -0.55 16.50
C THR A 149 15.57 -0.08 16.95
N LYS A 150 16.33 -0.96 17.59
CA LYS A 150 17.68 -0.67 18.09
C LYS A 150 18.63 -0.14 17.00
N ASP A 151 18.56 -0.74 15.81
CA ASP A 151 19.41 -0.36 14.68
C ASP A 151 19.09 1.05 14.16
N ILE A 152 17.80 1.40 14.06
CA ILE A 152 17.38 2.74 13.59
C ILE A 152 17.69 3.80 14.65
N CYS A 153 17.54 3.47 15.92
CA CYS A 153 17.94 4.38 17.00
C CYS A 153 19.44 4.62 17.05
N ALA A 154 20.25 3.59 16.83
CA ALA A 154 21.70 3.73 16.72
C ALA A 154 22.09 4.56 15.49
N LEU A 155 21.40 4.37 14.36
CA LEU A 155 21.58 5.20 13.17
C LEU A 155 21.25 6.66 13.46
N LEU A 156 20.10 6.94 14.11
CA LEU A 156 19.72 8.30 14.50
C LEU A 156 20.79 8.94 15.40
N GLU A 157 21.28 8.22 16.43
CA GLU A 157 22.33 8.73 17.32
C GLU A 157 23.64 9.09 16.60
N SER A 158 23.92 8.48 15.44
CA SER A 158 25.09 8.86 14.64
C SER A 158 24.97 10.26 14.01
N TYR A 159 23.76 10.81 13.94
CA TYR A 159 23.47 12.17 13.45
C TYR A 159 23.27 13.19 14.58
N ARG A 160 23.54 12.82 15.84
CA ARG A 160 23.34 13.67 17.01
C ARG A 160 24.24 14.91 16.97
N ILE A 161 23.64 16.11 17.10
CA ILE A 161 24.35 17.38 17.13
C ILE A 161 24.19 18.13 18.47
N GLY A 162 23.15 17.80 19.26
CA GLY A 162 22.88 18.52 20.50
C GLY A 162 21.75 17.99 21.34
N ASN A 163 21.42 18.73 22.37
CA ASN A 163 20.28 18.52 23.24
C ASN A 163 19.18 19.55 22.97
N LEU A 164 17.91 19.17 23.16
CA LEU A 164 16.81 20.12 23.23
C LEU A 164 16.81 20.82 24.58
N HIS A 165 16.46 22.11 24.61
CA HIS A 165 16.31 22.87 25.85
C HIS A 165 15.14 22.32 26.69
N GLU A 166 15.28 22.32 28.01
CA GLU A 166 14.29 21.71 28.93
C GLU A 166 12.89 22.32 28.80
N ASP A 167 12.81 23.64 28.62
CA ASP A 167 11.51 24.33 28.44
C ASP A 167 10.77 23.97 27.16
N ASP A 168 11.47 23.39 26.17
CA ASP A 168 10.90 23.04 24.88
C ASP A 168 10.55 21.53 24.78
N MET A 169 10.78 20.78 25.87
CA MET A 169 10.44 19.37 25.93
C MET A 169 8.92 19.17 25.94
N MET A 170 8.43 18.41 25.01
CA MET A 170 7.03 17.98 24.96
C MET A 170 6.94 16.49 25.26
N ASP A 171 5.97 16.11 26.08
CA ASP A 171 5.65 14.69 26.29
C ASP A 171 4.86 14.17 25.09
N HIS A 172 5.54 13.45 24.22
CA HIS A 172 4.95 12.74 23.09
C HIS A 172 4.82 11.25 23.40
N SER A 173 4.35 10.87 24.60
CA SER A 173 4.11 9.47 24.96
C SER A 173 3.05 8.86 24.04
N GLY A 174 3.48 8.40 22.86
CA GLY A 174 2.62 7.94 21.77
C GLY A 174 1.99 6.57 22.00
N ASP A 175 2.07 6.01 23.18
CA ASP A 175 1.39 4.76 23.52
C ASP A 175 -0.13 4.95 23.58
N GLU A 176 -0.63 6.16 23.85
CA GLU A 176 -2.06 6.47 23.85
C GLU A 176 -2.75 6.21 22.50
N LEU A 177 -2.05 6.45 21.38
CA LEU A 177 -2.59 6.19 20.03
C LEU A 177 -2.93 4.72 19.77
N TRP A 178 -2.29 3.79 20.50
CA TRP A 178 -2.39 2.36 20.27
C TRP A 178 -3.10 1.61 21.40
N VAL A 179 -3.54 2.31 22.46
CA VAL A 179 -4.20 1.68 23.63
C VAL A 179 -5.54 1.05 23.25
N LYS A 180 -6.24 1.64 22.26
CA LYS A 180 -7.58 1.22 21.85
C LYS A 180 -7.59 0.33 20.60
N GLU A 181 -6.44 -0.21 20.21
CA GLU A 181 -6.35 -1.14 19.08
C GLU A 181 -7.20 -2.40 19.32
N PRO A 182 -7.93 -2.88 18.30
CA PRO A 182 -8.76 -4.06 18.44
C PRO A 182 -7.96 -5.32 18.79
N SER A 183 -8.58 -6.25 19.52
CA SER A 183 -8.04 -7.60 19.69
C SER A 183 -8.14 -8.36 18.36
N ARG A 184 -7.06 -9.05 17.99
CA ARG A 184 -6.94 -9.76 16.72
C ARG A 184 -6.65 -11.23 16.91
N ASP A 185 -7.05 -12.04 15.94
CA ASP A 185 -6.82 -13.47 15.97
C ASP A 185 -5.31 -13.79 15.90
N LYS A 186 -4.85 -14.63 16.82
CA LYS A 186 -3.43 -15.02 16.95
C LYS A 186 -2.94 -15.91 15.80
N ARG A 187 -3.85 -16.47 14.99
CA ARG A 187 -3.51 -17.28 13.81
C ARG A 187 -3.00 -16.42 12.66
N LEU A 188 -3.33 -15.13 12.61
CA LEU A 188 -2.83 -14.21 11.58
C LEU A 188 -1.32 -14.08 11.63
N ILE A 189 -0.68 -14.05 10.47
CA ILE A 189 0.76 -13.84 10.31
C ILE A 189 1.05 -12.35 10.36
N VAL A 190 1.53 -11.86 11.49
CA VAL A 190 1.82 -10.43 11.70
C VAL A 190 3.04 -10.01 10.89
N LYS A 191 2.88 -8.99 10.05
CA LYS A 191 3.94 -8.35 9.27
C LYS A 191 4.49 -7.10 9.95
N THR A 192 3.63 -6.29 10.54
CA THR A 192 3.99 -5.15 11.39
C THR A 192 2.99 -5.04 12.54
N SER A 193 3.46 -4.61 13.71
CA SER A 193 2.62 -4.46 14.90
C SER A 193 2.00 -3.07 15.03
N LYS A 194 2.68 -2.03 14.56
CA LYS A 194 2.27 -0.61 14.62
C LYS A 194 2.71 0.11 13.34
N PRO A 195 1.83 0.49 12.40
CA PRO A 195 0.43 0.06 12.30
C PRO A 195 0.30 -1.46 12.13
N PHE A 196 -0.81 -2.01 12.62
CA PHE A 196 -1.00 -3.46 12.54
C PHE A 196 -1.25 -3.90 11.09
N ASN A 197 -0.46 -4.83 10.62
CA ASN A 197 -0.62 -5.46 9.31
C ASN A 197 -0.38 -6.95 9.45
N ALA A 198 -1.32 -7.75 8.97
CA ALA A 198 -1.24 -9.20 9.06
C ALA A 198 -1.95 -9.87 7.88
N GLU A 199 -1.41 -10.99 7.44
CA GLU A 199 -2.00 -11.82 6.40
C GLU A 199 -2.54 -13.13 6.97
N ILE A 200 -3.52 -13.72 6.28
CA ILE A 200 -4.04 -15.03 6.64
C ILE A 200 -3.03 -16.12 6.24
N PRO A 201 -2.80 -17.15 7.08
CA PRO A 201 -2.01 -18.31 6.71
C PRO A 201 -2.56 -19.02 5.48
N ALA A 202 -1.69 -19.43 4.55
CA ALA A 202 -2.08 -19.99 3.27
C ALA A 202 -3.12 -21.11 3.36
N LYS A 203 -2.94 -22.08 4.27
CA LYS A 203 -3.89 -23.19 4.45
C LYS A 203 -5.28 -22.73 4.87
N LEU A 204 -5.36 -21.72 5.74
CA LEU A 204 -6.64 -21.20 6.23
C LEU A 204 -7.39 -20.41 5.15
N GLN A 205 -6.70 -19.89 4.12
CA GLN A 205 -7.33 -19.19 3.00
C GLN A 205 -8.31 -20.07 2.21
N VAL A 206 -8.02 -21.37 2.10
CA VAL A 206 -8.80 -22.32 1.28
C VAL A 206 -9.74 -23.19 2.08
N GLU A 207 -9.89 -22.92 3.39
CA GLU A 207 -10.85 -23.63 4.25
C GLU A 207 -12.28 -23.10 4.10
N HIS A 208 -12.45 -21.81 3.80
CA HIS A 208 -13.74 -21.16 3.71
C HIS A 208 -13.82 -20.30 2.44
N PHE A 209 -14.94 -20.40 1.72
CA PHE A 209 -15.17 -19.56 0.54
C PHE A 209 -15.32 -18.09 0.93
N ASP A 210 -16.13 -17.79 1.96
CA ASP A 210 -16.16 -16.49 2.60
C ASP A 210 -15.25 -16.54 3.82
N THR A 211 -14.19 -15.76 3.81
CA THR A 211 -13.18 -15.71 4.89
C THR A 211 -13.84 -15.24 6.19
N PRO A 212 -13.73 -15.96 7.33
CA PRO A 212 -14.20 -15.47 8.62
C PRO A 212 -13.64 -14.08 8.94
N ASN A 213 -14.48 -13.22 9.55
CA ASN A 213 -14.11 -11.82 9.81
C ASN A 213 -12.80 -11.68 10.60
N GLU A 214 -12.58 -12.55 11.59
CA GLU A 214 -11.38 -12.57 12.43
C GLU A 214 -10.12 -13.03 11.71
N LEU A 215 -10.26 -13.74 10.58
CA LEU A 215 -9.15 -14.21 9.75
C LEU A 215 -8.93 -13.37 8.49
N PHE A 216 -9.83 -12.43 8.21
CA PHE A 216 -9.66 -11.54 7.07
C PHE A 216 -8.38 -10.72 7.23
N TYR A 217 -7.53 -10.66 6.21
CA TYR A 217 -6.24 -9.96 6.30
C TYR A 217 -6.43 -8.49 6.72
N VAL A 218 -5.48 -7.98 7.50
CA VAL A 218 -5.52 -6.61 8.03
C VAL A 218 -4.43 -5.77 7.38
N ARG A 219 -4.83 -4.65 6.79
CA ARG A 219 -3.92 -3.64 6.25
C ARG A 219 -4.28 -2.27 6.80
N GLN A 220 -3.43 -1.74 7.67
CA GLN A 220 -3.54 -0.42 8.28
C GLN A 220 -2.40 0.48 7.81
N HIS A 221 -2.68 1.78 7.62
CA HIS A 221 -1.67 2.82 7.42
C HIS A 221 -1.43 3.62 8.70
N MET A 222 -2.48 3.76 9.52
CA MET A 222 -2.53 4.50 10.77
C MET A 222 -3.26 3.67 11.85
N PRO A 223 -3.31 4.16 13.11
CA PRO A 223 -4.14 3.55 14.16
C PRO A 223 -5.61 3.45 13.76
N VAL A 224 -6.31 2.46 14.30
CA VAL A 224 -7.76 2.32 14.11
C VAL A 224 -8.50 3.46 14.82
N PRO A 225 -9.28 4.30 14.13
CA PRO A 225 -10.03 5.36 14.78
C PRO A 225 -11.19 4.79 15.61
N GLU A 226 -11.45 5.41 16.75
CA GLU A 226 -12.62 5.10 17.59
C GLU A 226 -13.82 5.95 17.14
N LEU A 227 -14.82 5.30 16.56
CA LEU A 227 -15.98 5.97 15.99
C LEU A 227 -17.28 5.49 16.66
N ASP A 228 -18.11 6.44 17.07
CA ASP A 228 -19.48 6.17 17.53
C ASP A 228 -20.44 6.12 16.33
N SER A 229 -20.98 4.94 16.07
CA SER A 229 -21.93 4.71 14.97
C SER A 229 -23.19 5.58 15.08
N SER A 230 -23.64 5.94 16.29
CA SER A 230 -24.82 6.78 16.50
C SER A 230 -24.61 8.23 16.05
N GLN A 231 -23.37 8.71 16.15
CA GLN A 231 -22.98 10.07 15.77
C GLN A 231 -22.33 10.13 14.38
N HIS A 232 -21.98 8.99 13.80
CA HIS A 232 -21.26 8.96 12.53
C HIS A 232 -22.10 9.55 11.38
N ARG A 233 -21.46 10.40 10.59
CA ARG A 233 -22.05 11.03 9.39
C ARG A 233 -21.07 10.92 8.25
N VAL A 234 -21.58 10.63 7.05
CA VAL A 234 -20.80 10.72 5.81
C VAL A 234 -21.24 11.97 5.03
N ARG A 235 -20.27 12.78 4.66
CA ARG A 235 -20.49 13.99 3.86
C ARG A 235 -20.29 13.67 2.38
N VAL A 236 -21.24 14.06 1.55
CA VAL A 236 -21.12 14.00 0.09
C VAL A 236 -21.02 15.43 -0.43
N THR A 237 -19.86 15.77 -0.99
CA THR A 237 -19.55 17.11 -1.52
C THR A 237 -19.41 17.06 -3.03
N ILE A 238 -20.03 17.98 -3.74
CA ILE A 238 -19.96 18.12 -5.20
C ILE A 238 -19.27 19.45 -5.51
N GLU A 239 -18.09 19.39 -6.11
CA GLU A 239 -17.31 20.54 -6.54
C GLU A 239 -17.59 20.78 -8.03
N ASN A 240 -18.60 21.59 -8.35
CA ASN A 240 -18.99 21.92 -9.72
C ASN A 240 -19.40 23.40 -9.84
N GLY A 241 -18.43 24.31 -9.72
CA GLY A 241 -18.65 25.76 -9.68
C GLY A 241 -19.12 26.25 -8.32
N GLU A 242 -20.32 25.86 -7.88
CA GLU A 242 -20.76 26.01 -6.50
C GLU A 242 -20.57 24.69 -5.74
N THR A 243 -20.05 24.78 -4.51
CA THR A 243 -19.87 23.59 -3.66
C THR A 243 -21.17 23.25 -2.96
N VAL A 244 -21.72 22.07 -3.24
CA VAL A 244 -22.93 21.54 -2.58
C VAL A 244 -22.52 20.39 -1.69
N THR A 245 -22.89 20.46 -0.39
CA THR A 245 -22.61 19.40 0.58
C THR A 245 -23.91 18.84 1.15
N ARG A 246 -24.03 17.52 1.24
CA ARG A 246 -25.09 16.78 1.94
C ARG A 246 -24.47 15.82 2.93
N GLU A 247 -25.10 15.68 4.08
CA GLU A 247 -24.69 14.73 5.12
C GLU A 247 -25.75 13.65 5.30
N PHE A 248 -25.27 12.42 5.49
CA PHE A 248 -26.11 11.26 5.76
C PHE A 248 -25.68 10.58 7.06
N SER A 249 -26.62 10.37 7.97
CA SER A 249 -26.45 9.42 9.07
C SER A 249 -26.54 7.99 8.55
N LEU A 250 -26.11 7.00 9.34
CA LEU A 250 -26.30 5.58 8.99
C LEU A 250 -27.78 5.25 8.80
N GLN A 251 -28.66 5.79 9.64
CA GLN A 251 -30.12 5.62 9.51
C GLN A 251 -30.67 6.20 8.19
N GLN A 252 -30.15 7.31 7.72
CA GLN A 252 -30.53 7.89 6.43
C GLN A 252 -29.99 7.07 5.26
N LEU A 253 -28.77 6.49 5.38
CA LEU A 253 -28.29 5.53 4.40
C LEU A 253 -29.16 4.27 4.34
N ASP A 254 -29.65 3.78 5.47
CA ASP A 254 -30.56 2.62 5.52
C ASP A 254 -31.91 2.85 4.84
N MET A 255 -32.25 4.10 4.46
CA MET A 255 -33.43 4.40 3.64
C MET A 255 -33.23 4.05 2.14
N PHE A 256 -31.99 3.88 1.69
CA PHE A 256 -31.69 3.42 0.34
C PHE A 256 -31.84 1.88 0.25
N PRO A 257 -32.07 1.33 -0.96
CA PRO A 257 -32.13 -0.12 -1.15
C PRO A 257 -30.84 -0.81 -0.69
N ARG A 258 -30.98 -1.74 0.25
CA ARG A 258 -29.83 -2.55 0.71
C ARG A 258 -29.45 -3.58 -0.34
N THR A 259 -28.18 -3.78 -0.49
CA THR A 259 -27.57 -4.67 -1.47
C THR A 259 -26.44 -5.47 -0.83
N GLN A 260 -26.34 -6.74 -1.22
CA GLN A 260 -25.20 -7.58 -0.89
C GLN A 260 -24.30 -7.76 -2.11
N VAL A 261 -22.99 -7.73 -1.91
CA VAL A 261 -21.96 -8.01 -2.91
C VAL A 261 -20.93 -8.93 -2.31
N ARG A 262 -20.75 -10.11 -2.90
CA ARG A 262 -19.62 -10.98 -2.55
C ARG A 262 -18.40 -10.50 -3.33
N ALA A 263 -17.34 -10.10 -2.62
CA ALA A 263 -16.14 -9.59 -3.25
C ALA A 263 -14.89 -9.92 -2.44
N ALA A 264 -13.85 -10.35 -3.15
CA ALA A 264 -12.51 -10.40 -2.59
C ALA A 264 -11.89 -9.00 -2.58
N LEU A 265 -11.28 -8.64 -1.47
CA LEU A 265 -10.40 -7.47 -1.40
C LEU A 265 -8.94 -7.96 -1.39
N MET A 266 -8.12 -7.44 -2.28
CA MET A 266 -6.71 -7.79 -2.40
C MET A 266 -5.84 -6.55 -2.30
N CYS A 267 -4.83 -6.59 -1.45
CA CYS A 267 -3.77 -5.58 -1.42
C CYS A 267 -2.99 -5.61 -2.74
N ALA A 268 -2.72 -4.45 -3.34
CA ALA A 268 -1.91 -4.39 -4.57
C ALA A 268 -0.49 -4.97 -4.39
N GLY A 269 -0.01 -5.07 -3.14
CA GLY A 269 1.26 -5.68 -2.80
C GLY A 269 1.20 -7.18 -2.47
N ASN A 270 0.06 -7.86 -2.64
CA ASN A 270 -0.03 -9.31 -2.46
C ASN A 270 1.05 -10.03 -3.27
N ARG A 271 1.73 -11.03 -2.67
CA ARG A 271 2.86 -11.77 -3.26
C ARG A 271 4.13 -10.94 -3.54
N ARG A 272 4.31 -9.78 -2.87
CA ARG A 272 5.52 -8.94 -3.02
C ARG A 272 6.80 -9.67 -2.58
N SER A 273 6.72 -10.57 -1.60
CA SER A 273 7.87 -11.37 -1.16
C SER A 273 8.49 -12.17 -2.30
N GLU A 274 7.68 -12.76 -3.18
CA GLU A 274 8.16 -13.53 -4.33
C GLU A 274 8.91 -12.64 -5.33
N MET A 275 8.42 -11.44 -5.61
CA MET A 275 9.13 -10.46 -6.45
C MET A 275 10.47 -10.03 -5.83
N ASN A 276 10.51 -9.84 -4.49
CA ASN A 276 11.74 -9.52 -3.77
C ASN A 276 12.78 -10.65 -3.86
N GLU A 277 12.34 -11.89 -3.75
CA GLU A 277 13.20 -13.07 -3.74
C GLU A 277 13.70 -13.45 -5.13
N GLN A 278 12.83 -13.33 -6.14
CA GLN A 278 13.12 -13.83 -7.49
C GLN A 278 13.82 -12.81 -8.39
N VAL A 279 13.64 -11.50 -8.16
CA VAL A 279 14.25 -10.45 -8.98
C VAL A 279 15.17 -9.56 -8.16
N LYS A 280 14.62 -8.62 -7.42
CA LYS A 280 15.34 -7.70 -6.53
C LYS A 280 14.40 -7.02 -5.55
N PRO A 281 14.88 -6.64 -4.35
CA PRO A 281 14.06 -6.03 -3.32
C PRO A 281 13.39 -4.74 -3.78
N VAL A 282 12.14 -4.55 -3.34
CA VAL A 282 11.34 -3.35 -3.50
C VAL A 282 10.84 -2.84 -2.15
N LYS A 283 10.49 -1.55 -2.06
CA LYS A 283 9.97 -0.97 -0.81
C LYS A 283 8.52 -1.40 -0.57
N GLY A 284 8.18 -1.68 0.68
CA GLY A 284 6.83 -2.00 1.17
C GLY A 284 6.78 -3.28 1.99
N ILE A 285 5.62 -3.55 2.58
CA ILE A 285 5.40 -4.76 3.39
C ILE A 285 5.61 -6.00 2.53
N SER A 286 6.43 -6.94 3.01
CA SER A 286 6.71 -8.20 2.31
C SER A 286 5.56 -9.19 2.51
N TRP A 287 4.43 -8.94 1.83
CA TRP A 287 3.30 -9.84 1.77
C TRP A 287 3.66 -11.13 1.04
N GLN A 288 3.25 -12.26 1.58
CA GLN A 288 3.15 -13.52 0.87
C GLN A 288 1.84 -13.57 0.06
N GLY A 289 1.22 -14.73 -0.12
CA GLY A 289 -0.05 -14.88 -0.82
C GLY A 289 -1.29 -14.55 0.00
N GLY A 290 -1.15 -14.14 1.25
CA GLY A 290 -2.23 -14.01 2.22
C GLY A 290 -2.86 -12.60 2.34
N ALA A 291 -2.45 -11.63 1.54
CA ALA A 291 -3.05 -10.30 1.54
C ALA A 291 -4.25 -10.17 0.58
N ILE A 292 -5.07 -11.23 0.53
CA ILE A 292 -6.37 -11.32 -0.15
C ILE A 292 -7.33 -12.11 0.74
N SER A 293 -8.59 -11.67 0.82
CA SER A 293 -9.66 -12.38 1.51
C SER A 293 -11.01 -12.05 0.86
N ASN A 294 -11.96 -12.99 0.92
CA ASN A 294 -13.28 -12.88 0.31
C ASN A 294 -14.36 -12.73 1.38
N ALA A 295 -15.35 -11.87 1.14
CA ALA A 295 -16.48 -11.70 2.06
C ALA A 295 -17.74 -11.28 1.34
N VAL A 296 -18.88 -11.46 2.01
CA VAL A 296 -20.16 -10.86 1.64
C VAL A 296 -20.26 -9.49 2.31
N TRP A 297 -20.24 -8.45 1.51
CA TRP A 297 -20.40 -7.06 1.96
C TRP A 297 -21.84 -6.63 1.78
N GLU A 298 -22.41 -5.94 2.78
CA GLU A 298 -23.77 -5.46 2.73
C GLU A 298 -23.86 -3.97 3.08
N GLY A 299 -24.64 -3.24 2.31
CA GLY A 299 -24.83 -1.81 2.46
C GLY A 299 -25.70 -1.24 1.34
N VAL A 300 -25.41 -0.02 0.92
CA VAL A 300 -26.15 0.68 -0.15
C VAL A 300 -25.23 0.95 -1.33
N LEU A 301 -25.79 0.93 -2.54
CA LEU A 301 -24.99 1.25 -3.73
C LEU A 301 -24.58 2.73 -3.72
N LEU A 302 -23.29 2.97 -3.95
CA LEU A 302 -22.77 4.35 -4.06
C LEU A 302 -23.50 5.16 -5.12
N VAL A 303 -23.80 4.55 -6.27
CA VAL A 303 -24.50 5.22 -7.38
C VAL A 303 -25.86 5.75 -6.97
N ASP A 304 -26.60 5.08 -6.09
CA ASP A 304 -27.91 5.53 -5.62
C ASP A 304 -27.80 6.76 -4.72
N VAL A 305 -26.78 6.77 -3.84
CA VAL A 305 -26.48 7.92 -2.98
C VAL A 305 -26.02 9.12 -3.81
N LEU A 306 -25.16 8.92 -4.80
CA LEU A 306 -24.70 9.98 -5.70
C LEU A 306 -25.83 10.58 -6.52
N ARG A 307 -26.74 9.74 -7.07
CA ARG A 307 -27.94 10.20 -7.78
C ARG A 307 -28.89 11.00 -6.89
N ALA A 308 -29.08 10.57 -5.65
CA ALA A 308 -29.87 11.33 -4.67
C ALA A 308 -29.24 12.70 -4.34
N CYS A 309 -27.93 12.85 -4.51
CA CYS A 309 -27.23 14.11 -4.40
C CYS A 309 -27.29 14.97 -5.68
N GLY A 310 -27.88 14.46 -6.78
CA GLY A 310 -27.98 15.17 -8.05
C GLY A 310 -26.82 14.93 -9.01
N VAL A 311 -25.98 13.92 -8.73
CA VAL A 311 -24.89 13.52 -9.66
C VAL A 311 -25.47 12.57 -10.70
N ASP A 312 -25.36 12.92 -11.96
CA ASP A 312 -25.83 12.13 -13.10
C ASP A 312 -24.70 11.83 -14.10
N ASN A 313 -25.04 11.14 -15.20
CA ASN A 313 -24.09 10.73 -16.21
C ASN A 313 -23.78 11.82 -17.28
N THR A 314 -24.26 13.06 -17.13
CA THR A 314 -24.18 14.06 -18.19
C THR A 314 -22.83 14.79 -18.24
N ASP A 315 -22.07 14.79 -17.12
CA ASP A 315 -20.79 15.47 -17.01
C ASP A 315 -19.81 14.68 -16.14
N VAL A 316 -19.37 13.53 -16.67
CA VAL A 316 -18.50 12.59 -15.93
C VAL A 316 -17.05 12.59 -16.39
N ALA A 317 -16.78 13.08 -17.63
CA ALA A 317 -15.47 12.96 -18.24
C ALA A 317 -14.37 13.67 -17.43
N GLY A 318 -13.34 12.91 -17.06
CA GLY A 318 -12.20 13.42 -16.29
C GLY A 318 -12.49 13.78 -14.84
N LYS A 319 -13.69 13.45 -14.31
CA LYS A 319 -14.02 13.65 -12.88
C LYS A 319 -13.75 12.42 -12.04
N HIS A 320 -13.58 12.64 -10.76
CA HIS A 320 -13.21 11.64 -9.77
C HIS A 320 -14.16 11.64 -8.59
N VAL A 321 -14.30 10.47 -7.96
CA VAL A 321 -14.90 10.30 -6.63
C VAL A 321 -13.75 10.08 -5.65
N ILE A 322 -13.55 11.01 -4.75
CA ILE A 322 -12.57 10.95 -3.68
C ILE A 322 -13.25 10.39 -2.43
N PHE A 323 -12.74 9.32 -1.89
CA PHE A 323 -13.11 8.75 -0.59
C PHE A 323 -12.10 9.17 0.46
N THR A 324 -12.59 9.69 1.59
CA THR A 324 -11.75 10.10 2.73
C THR A 324 -12.19 9.34 3.98
N GLY A 325 -11.24 8.71 4.64
CA GLY A 325 -11.42 8.02 5.92
C GLY A 325 -11.19 8.94 7.11
N SER A 326 -11.63 8.51 8.30
CA SER A 326 -11.38 9.23 9.57
C SER A 326 -10.00 8.93 10.16
N ASP A 327 -9.23 8.02 9.57
CA ASP A 327 -7.86 7.72 9.98
C ASP A 327 -6.91 8.84 9.53
N ILE A 328 -6.09 9.32 10.47
CA ILE A 328 -5.28 10.54 10.31
C ILE A 328 -3.81 10.19 10.52
N ASP A 329 -2.94 10.73 9.66
CA ASP A 329 -1.49 10.56 9.81
C ASP A 329 -0.89 11.54 10.84
N ALA A 330 0.42 11.43 11.09
CA ALA A 330 1.13 12.27 12.04
C ALA A 330 1.17 13.77 11.65
N THR A 331 0.80 14.12 10.40
CA THR A 331 0.69 15.50 9.92
C THR A 331 -0.73 16.07 10.04
N GLY A 332 -1.68 15.27 10.53
CA GLY A 332 -3.09 15.66 10.61
C GLY A 332 -3.87 15.49 9.31
N VAL A 333 -3.30 14.77 8.32
CA VAL A 333 -3.94 14.53 7.02
C VAL A 333 -4.70 13.20 7.05
N ASN A 334 -5.98 13.25 6.65
CA ASN A 334 -6.81 12.06 6.55
C ASN A 334 -6.37 11.17 5.38
N PHE A 335 -6.48 9.85 5.58
CA PHE A 335 -6.31 8.90 4.48
C PHE A 335 -7.33 9.15 3.39
N SER A 336 -6.91 9.36 2.16
CA SER A 336 -7.84 9.47 1.04
C SER A 336 -7.29 8.88 -0.26
N THR A 337 -8.23 8.48 -1.12
CA THR A 337 -7.95 7.96 -2.46
C THR A 337 -9.15 8.21 -3.37
N SER A 338 -8.97 8.12 -4.68
CA SER A 338 -10.05 8.35 -5.65
C SER A 338 -10.17 7.24 -6.69
N ILE A 339 -11.34 7.20 -7.32
CA ILE A 339 -11.64 6.41 -8.52
C ILE A 339 -12.29 7.34 -9.56
N PRO A 340 -12.27 7.01 -10.86
CA PRO A 340 -13.02 7.75 -11.88
C PRO A 340 -14.52 7.80 -11.55
N LEU A 341 -15.16 8.95 -11.76
CA LEU A 341 -16.61 9.12 -11.52
C LEU A 341 -17.43 8.20 -12.43
N GLU A 342 -17.00 7.96 -13.66
CA GLU A 342 -17.63 7.01 -14.58
C GLU A 342 -17.68 5.59 -13.99
N GLN A 343 -16.62 5.15 -13.32
CA GLN A 343 -16.59 3.87 -12.61
C GLN A 343 -17.60 3.84 -11.47
N ALA A 344 -17.74 4.94 -10.72
CA ALA A 344 -18.66 5.03 -9.58
C ALA A 344 -20.13 5.05 -9.99
N LEU A 345 -20.47 5.66 -11.12
CA LEU A 345 -21.83 5.79 -11.61
C LEU A 345 -22.32 4.56 -12.42
N ASN A 346 -21.43 3.64 -12.78
CA ASN A 346 -21.82 2.39 -13.44
C ASN A 346 -22.35 1.40 -12.39
N PRO A 347 -23.66 1.09 -12.39
CA PRO A 347 -24.26 0.20 -11.38
C PRO A 347 -23.73 -1.25 -11.47
N SER A 348 -23.19 -1.66 -12.63
CA SER A 348 -22.59 -2.99 -12.80
C SER A 348 -21.30 -3.17 -11.98
N ASN A 349 -20.62 -2.10 -11.62
CA ASN A 349 -19.43 -2.15 -10.77
C ASN A 349 -19.76 -2.41 -9.29
N ARG A 350 -21.05 -2.35 -8.91
CA ARG A 350 -21.54 -2.77 -7.59
C ARG A 350 -20.80 -2.12 -6.41
N ILE A 351 -20.36 -0.87 -6.57
CA ILE A 351 -19.63 -0.15 -5.51
C ILE A 351 -20.57 0.14 -4.35
N LEU A 352 -20.16 -0.27 -3.13
CA LEU A 352 -20.96 -0.17 -1.92
C LEU A 352 -20.41 0.85 -0.93
N LEU A 353 -21.34 1.47 -0.21
CA LEU A 353 -21.14 2.02 1.12
C LEU A 353 -21.60 0.94 2.12
N ALA A 354 -20.65 0.14 2.61
CA ALA A 354 -20.92 -1.05 3.39
C ALA A 354 -20.96 -0.76 4.89
N THR A 355 -21.91 -1.36 5.58
CA THR A 355 -22.08 -1.33 7.06
C THR A 355 -21.93 -2.72 7.68
N HIS A 356 -22.02 -3.80 6.87
CA HIS A 356 -21.94 -5.18 7.33
C HIS A 356 -20.96 -5.99 6.49
N MET A 357 -20.43 -7.03 7.09
CA MET A 357 -19.49 -7.98 6.53
C MET A 357 -19.83 -9.38 7.02
N ASN A 358 -20.09 -10.33 6.11
CA ASN A 358 -20.50 -11.71 6.42
C ASN A 358 -21.69 -11.79 7.38
N GLY A 359 -22.71 -10.93 7.17
CA GLY A 359 -23.93 -10.90 7.98
C GLY A 359 -23.80 -10.24 9.37
N ALA A 360 -22.60 -9.78 9.74
CA ALA A 360 -22.36 -9.05 10.98
C ALA A 360 -22.02 -7.56 10.72
N VAL A 361 -22.19 -6.71 11.71
CA VAL A 361 -21.70 -5.32 11.67
C VAL A 361 -20.20 -5.34 11.40
N LEU A 362 -19.70 -4.38 10.63
CA LEU A 362 -18.27 -4.27 10.31
C LEU A 362 -17.42 -4.29 11.58
N PRO A 363 -16.39 -5.15 11.65
CA PRO A 363 -15.37 -5.05 12.70
C PRO A 363 -14.58 -3.75 12.62
N PRO A 364 -13.99 -3.23 13.72
CA PRO A 364 -13.18 -2.02 13.72
C PRO A 364 -12.05 -2.05 12.68
N ASP A 365 -11.28 -3.14 12.59
CA ASP A 365 -10.19 -3.30 11.62
C ASP A 365 -10.67 -3.25 10.16
N HIS A 366 -11.94 -3.54 9.92
CA HIS A 366 -12.53 -3.60 8.58
C HIS A 366 -13.40 -2.40 8.25
N GLY A 367 -13.36 -1.34 9.08
CA GLY A 367 -13.92 -0.02 8.75
C GLY A 367 -15.25 0.33 9.43
N HIS A 368 -15.55 -0.25 10.63
CA HIS A 368 -16.71 0.18 11.42
C HIS A 368 -16.72 1.71 11.62
N PRO A 369 -17.86 2.40 11.46
CA PRO A 369 -19.18 1.88 11.15
C PRO A 369 -19.55 1.87 9.65
N LEU A 370 -18.73 2.51 8.79
CA LEU A 370 -19.00 2.66 7.36
C LEU A 370 -17.69 2.57 6.56
N ARG A 371 -17.71 1.85 5.46
CA ARG A 371 -16.60 1.82 4.51
C ARG A 371 -17.07 1.85 3.07
N ALA A 372 -16.21 2.31 2.16
CA ALA A 372 -16.37 2.02 0.75
C ALA A 372 -15.90 0.58 0.45
N VAL A 373 -16.57 -0.11 -0.47
CA VAL A 373 -16.13 -1.34 -1.12
C VAL A 373 -16.17 -1.11 -2.61
N VAL A 374 -15.02 -1.16 -3.26
CA VAL A 374 -14.82 -0.99 -4.71
C VAL A 374 -14.38 -2.33 -5.29
N PRO A 375 -15.33 -3.18 -5.70
CA PRO A 375 -15.03 -4.53 -6.17
C PRO A 375 -14.12 -4.52 -7.40
N GLY A 376 -13.18 -5.46 -7.48
CA GLY A 376 -12.27 -5.59 -8.62
C GLY A 376 -11.09 -4.62 -8.63
N ALA A 377 -11.12 -3.58 -7.79
CA ALA A 377 -10.03 -2.64 -7.62
C ALA A 377 -9.06 -3.08 -6.51
N PRO A 378 -7.81 -2.54 -6.48
CA PRO A 378 -6.95 -2.70 -5.31
C PRO A 378 -7.65 -2.26 -4.04
N ALA A 379 -7.49 -3.02 -2.94
CA ALA A 379 -8.20 -2.79 -1.68
C ALA A 379 -8.00 -1.38 -1.10
N VAL A 380 -6.94 -0.68 -1.47
CA VAL A 380 -6.70 0.72 -1.11
C VAL A 380 -7.83 1.64 -1.56
N ARG A 381 -8.55 1.31 -2.65
CA ARG A 381 -9.70 2.09 -3.14
C ARG A 381 -10.95 1.88 -2.27
N SER A 382 -10.99 0.82 -1.48
CA SER A 382 -12.06 0.47 -0.55
C SER A 382 -11.81 1.09 0.82
N VAL A 383 -11.90 2.42 0.90
CA VAL A 383 -11.56 3.24 2.08
C VAL A 383 -12.40 2.85 3.28
N LYS A 384 -11.75 2.59 4.41
CA LYS A 384 -12.36 2.26 5.71
C LYS A 384 -12.69 3.53 6.48
N TRP A 385 -13.58 3.40 7.50
CA TRP A 385 -13.96 4.53 8.37
C TRP A 385 -14.37 5.77 7.58
N LEU A 386 -15.20 5.57 6.58
CA LEU A 386 -15.52 6.56 5.56
C LEU A 386 -16.21 7.78 6.17
N GLU A 387 -15.58 8.94 6.05
CA GLU A 387 -16.05 10.22 6.59
C GLU A 387 -16.62 11.12 5.49
N SER A 388 -16.01 11.12 4.30
CA SER A 388 -16.51 11.95 3.21
C SER A 388 -16.28 11.34 1.84
N ILE A 389 -17.13 11.78 0.91
CA ILE A 389 -17.12 11.46 -0.52
C ILE A 389 -17.15 12.79 -1.26
N THR A 390 -16.13 13.06 -2.06
CA THR A 390 -16.07 14.34 -2.82
C THR A 390 -16.04 14.04 -4.32
N ILE A 391 -16.93 14.67 -5.06
CA ILE A 391 -16.92 14.67 -6.52
C ILE A 391 -16.10 15.88 -6.97
N SER A 392 -14.96 15.61 -7.61
CA SER A 392 -13.99 16.62 -8.03
C SER A 392 -13.55 16.40 -9.47
N LYS A 393 -13.07 17.45 -10.13
CA LYS A 393 -12.40 17.35 -11.43
C LYS A 393 -10.99 16.79 -11.32
N ASP A 394 -10.41 16.79 -10.12
CA ASP A 394 -9.06 16.33 -9.87
C ASP A 394 -9.07 15.02 -9.07
N GLU A 395 -8.04 14.18 -9.24
CA GLU A 395 -7.78 13.03 -8.39
C GLU A 395 -7.52 13.45 -6.94
N SER A 396 -7.64 12.52 -5.98
CA SER A 396 -7.20 12.78 -4.60
C SER A 396 -5.75 13.27 -4.58
N SER A 397 -5.52 14.41 -3.93
CA SER A 397 -4.19 15.01 -3.72
C SER A 397 -3.37 14.29 -2.64
N SER A 398 -3.98 13.35 -1.93
CA SER A 398 -3.33 12.55 -0.88
C SER A 398 -2.08 11.85 -1.41
N HIS A 399 -1.01 11.86 -0.63
CA HIS A 399 0.24 11.19 -1.01
C HIS A 399 0.05 9.67 -1.24
N TRP A 400 -0.88 9.00 -0.52
CA TRP A 400 -1.21 7.59 -0.78
C TRP A 400 -1.74 7.38 -2.19
N HIS A 401 -2.56 8.32 -2.71
CA HIS A 401 -3.04 8.26 -4.09
C HIS A 401 -1.96 8.67 -5.09
N GLN A 402 -1.22 9.74 -4.81
CA GLN A 402 -0.28 10.36 -5.75
C GLN A 402 1.07 9.62 -5.82
N LYS A 403 1.53 8.97 -4.73
CA LYS A 403 2.89 8.42 -4.62
C LYS A 403 2.92 6.90 -4.44
N ASP A 404 1.85 6.26 -3.93
CA ASP A 404 1.93 4.85 -3.55
C ASP A 404 1.37 3.87 -4.57
N TYR A 405 0.19 4.14 -5.13
CA TYR A 405 -0.53 3.18 -5.98
C TYR A 405 -0.57 3.62 -7.44
N ARG A 406 0.63 3.87 -7.98
CA ARG A 406 0.90 4.21 -9.38
C ARG A 406 1.64 3.08 -10.08
N SER A 407 1.38 2.89 -11.37
CA SER A 407 1.98 1.83 -12.17
C SER A 407 3.29 2.30 -12.83
N PHE A 408 4.32 1.48 -12.71
CA PHE A 408 5.62 1.71 -13.33
C PHE A 408 6.06 0.45 -14.09
N ASN A 409 6.79 0.63 -15.16
CA ASN A 409 7.44 -0.47 -15.86
C ASN A 409 8.79 -0.85 -15.20
N ALA A 410 9.34 -1.99 -15.56
CA ALA A 410 10.54 -2.56 -14.98
C ALA A 410 11.83 -1.72 -15.18
N SER A 411 11.85 -0.78 -16.14
CA SER A 411 13.01 0.07 -16.41
C SER A 411 13.11 1.29 -15.48
N LYS A 412 12.06 1.61 -14.70
CA LYS A 412 12.05 2.75 -13.81
C LYS A 412 12.78 2.45 -12.50
N THR A 413 13.55 3.43 -12.03
CA THR A 413 14.18 3.46 -10.71
C THR A 413 13.56 4.58 -9.87
N TRP A 414 13.90 4.66 -8.58
CA TRP A 414 13.43 5.75 -7.72
C TRP A 414 13.85 7.14 -8.21
N GLU A 415 15.02 7.24 -8.88
CA GLU A 415 15.54 8.48 -9.44
C GLU A 415 14.89 8.86 -10.77
N THR A 416 14.35 7.88 -11.51
CA THR A 416 13.77 8.10 -12.85
C THR A 416 12.24 7.98 -12.86
N ALA A 417 11.62 7.64 -11.73
CA ALA A 417 10.17 7.55 -11.62
C ALA A 417 9.55 8.94 -11.60
N ASP A 418 8.63 9.16 -12.52
CA ASP A 418 7.76 10.34 -12.52
C ASP A 418 6.38 9.93 -12.02
N PHE A 419 6.11 10.23 -10.76
CA PHE A 419 4.84 9.89 -10.11
C PHE A 419 3.67 10.73 -10.63
N ALA A 420 3.92 11.95 -11.14
CA ALA A 420 2.87 12.82 -11.64
C ALA A 420 2.24 12.30 -12.93
N THR A 421 3.05 11.66 -13.78
CA THR A 421 2.58 11.10 -15.07
C THR A 421 2.28 9.60 -15.02
N ALA A 422 2.71 8.90 -13.96
CA ALA A 422 2.44 7.48 -13.81
C ALA A 422 0.92 7.24 -13.59
N PRO A 423 0.29 6.31 -14.33
CA PRO A 423 -1.14 6.06 -14.19
C PRO A 423 -1.47 5.42 -12.83
N PRO A 424 -2.57 5.84 -12.18
CA PRO A 424 -3.05 5.19 -10.97
C PRO A 424 -3.60 3.79 -11.29
N ILE A 425 -3.47 2.88 -10.32
CA ILE A 425 -3.96 1.51 -10.46
C ILE A 425 -5.43 1.48 -10.00
N TYR A 426 -6.36 1.16 -10.92
CA TYR A 426 -7.80 1.06 -10.66
C TYR A 426 -8.35 -0.36 -10.81
N SER A 427 -7.57 -1.31 -11.32
CA SER A 427 -7.97 -2.71 -11.47
C SER A 427 -6.82 -3.64 -11.10
N LEU A 428 -7.15 -4.89 -10.77
CA LEU A 428 -6.20 -5.93 -10.43
C LEU A 428 -6.07 -6.93 -11.59
N PRO A 429 -4.87 -7.41 -11.92
CA PRO A 429 -4.67 -8.46 -12.92
C PRO A 429 -5.15 -9.83 -12.39
N VAL A 430 -5.29 -10.80 -13.32
CA VAL A 430 -5.47 -12.20 -12.95
C VAL A 430 -4.29 -12.71 -12.14
N THR A 431 -4.58 -13.43 -11.06
CA THR A 431 -3.57 -14.04 -10.17
C THR A 431 -4.07 -15.37 -9.63
N SER A 432 -3.16 -16.24 -9.21
CA SER A 432 -3.46 -17.47 -8.47
C SER A 432 -2.35 -17.79 -7.49
N ALA A 433 -2.67 -18.57 -6.46
CA ALA A 433 -1.69 -19.13 -5.54
C ALA A 433 -2.09 -20.53 -5.08
N ILE A 434 -1.10 -21.39 -4.88
CA ILE A 434 -1.22 -22.67 -4.20
C ILE A 434 -1.14 -22.37 -2.70
N CYS A 435 -2.11 -22.83 -1.93
CA CYS A 435 -2.23 -22.52 -0.50
C CYS A 435 -2.03 -23.75 0.40
N ASP A 436 -2.46 -24.91 -0.07
CA ASP A 436 -2.28 -26.19 0.62
C ASP A 436 -1.89 -27.26 -0.40
N PRO A 437 -0.70 -27.83 -0.29
CA PRO A 437 0.34 -27.53 0.69
C PRO A 437 0.97 -26.14 0.52
N ALA A 438 1.53 -25.61 1.60
CA ALA A 438 2.34 -24.39 1.54
C ALA A 438 3.79 -24.71 1.07
N ASN A 439 4.52 -23.69 0.64
CA ASN A 439 5.90 -23.85 0.22
C ASN A 439 6.77 -24.42 1.38
N GLY A 440 7.54 -25.48 1.10
CA GLY A 440 8.38 -26.15 2.07
C GLY A 440 7.68 -27.22 2.93
N ASP A 441 6.38 -27.42 2.76
CA ASP A 441 5.65 -28.47 3.48
C ASP A 441 6.10 -29.87 3.12
N THR A 442 5.79 -30.81 4.01
CA THR A 442 5.85 -32.25 3.73
C THR A 442 4.44 -32.80 3.61
N VAL A 443 4.12 -33.39 2.47
CA VAL A 443 2.81 -33.97 2.16
C VAL A 443 2.89 -35.49 2.09
N VAL A 444 1.79 -36.17 2.43
CA VAL A 444 1.68 -37.62 2.27
C VAL A 444 0.94 -37.92 0.97
N ALA A 445 1.60 -38.66 0.07
CA ALA A 445 0.95 -39.14 -1.15
C ALA A 445 -0.07 -40.26 -0.80
N LYS A 446 -1.34 -40.00 -0.99
CA LYS A 446 -2.41 -41.01 -0.80
C LYS A 446 -2.67 -41.72 -2.11
N ASN A 447 -2.44 -43.04 -2.15
CA ASN A 447 -2.60 -43.83 -3.37
C ASN A 447 -1.79 -43.29 -4.58
N GLY A 448 -0.60 -42.74 -4.33
CA GLY A 448 0.25 -42.14 -5.38
C GLY A 448 -0.24 -40.78 -5.90
N VAL A 449 -1.05 -40.07 -5.15
CA VAL A 449 -1.59 -38.75 -5.50
C VAL A 449 -1.37 -37.76 -4.36
N VAL A 450 -0.99 -36.54 -4.71
CA VAL A 450 -0.96 -35.38 -3.83
C VAL A 450 -2.13 -34.46 -4.20
N GLU A 451 -2.98 -34.15 -3.24
CA GLU A 451 -4.04 -33.14 -3.38
C GLU A 451 -3.47 -31.76 -3.10
N ILE A 452 -3.80 -30.80 -3.94
CA ILE A 452 -3.38 -29.41 -3.82
C ILE A 452 -4.58 -28.49 -3.95
N ARG A 453 -4.62 -27.42 -3.14
CA ARG A 453 -5.69 -26.43 -3.10
C ARG A 453 -5.12 -25.03 -3.19
N GLY A 454 -5.88 -24.14 -3.80
CA GLY A 454 -5.47 -22.76 -3.91
C GLY A 454 -6.63 -21.81 -4.23
N TYR A 455 -6.28 -20.55 -4.43
CA TYR A 455 -7.21 -19.55 -4.93
C TYR A 455 -6.76 -19.03 -6.30
N ALA A 456 -7.72 -18.50 -7.05
CA ALA A 456 -7.49 -17.66 -8.22
C ALA A 456 -8.44 -16.46 -8.18
N TYR A 457 -8.01 -15.32 -8.70
CA TYR A 457 -8.77 -14.08 -8.70
C TYR A 457 -8.41 -13.22 -9.90
N SER A 458 -9.41 -12.46 -10.43
CA SER A 458 -9.18 -11.43 -11.43
C SER A 458 -10.00 -10.20 -11.10
N GLY A 459 -9.44 -9.01 -11.31
CA GLY A 459 -10.14 -7.74 -11.14
C GLY A 459 -11.12 -7.45 -12.27
N GLY A 460 -11.83 -6.31 -12.18
CA GLY A 460 -12.75 -5.87 -13.24
C GLY A 460 -13.98 -6.74 -13.45
N GLY A 461 -14.31 -7.63 -12.50
CA GLY A 461 -15.49 -8.52 -12.59
C GLY A 461 -15.31 -9.71 -13.53
N ALA A 462 -14.09 -10.03 -13.94
CA ALA A 462 -13.80 -11.17 -14.80
C ALA A 462 -13.82 -12.49 -14.02
N LYS A 463 -14.56 -13.50 -14.55
CA LYS A 463 -14.64 -14.84 -13.97
C LYS A 463 -13.35 -15.62 -14.27
N ILE A 464 -12.88 -16.43 -13.32
CA ILE A 464 -11.83 -17.41 -13.59
C ILE A 464 -12.44 -18.56 -14.41
N LEU A 465 -11.87 -18.83 -15.58
CA LEU A 465 -12.31 -19.90 -16.47
C LEU A 465 -11.63 -21.22 -16.14
N ARG A 466 -10.34 -21.19 -15.84
CA ARG A 466 -9.54 -22.36 -15.49
C ARG A 466 -8.32 -21.98 -14.66
N VAL A 467 -7.82 -22.96 -13.95
CA VAL A 467 -6.51 -22.91 -13.30
C VAL A 467 -5.73 -24.11 -13.79
N ASP A 468 -4.51 -23.86 -14.27
CA ASP A 468 -3.62 -24.88 -14.79
C ASP A 468 -2.46 -25.08 -13.82
N ILE A 469 -2.13 -26.33 -13.51
CA ILE A 469 -1.08 -26.72 -12.58
C ILE A 469 -0.03 -27.52 -13.32
N SER A 470 1.27 -27.20 -13.13
CA SER A 470 2.37 -27.99 -13.65
C SER A 470 3.11 -28.69 -12.50
N PRO A 471 3.34 -30.01 -12.60
CA PRO A 471 4.15 -30.77 -11.65
C PRO A 471 5.63 -30.89 -12.04
N ASP A 472 6.04 -30.30 -13.16
CA ASP A 472 7.31 -30.53 -13.84
C ASP A 472 7.92 -29.25 -14.43
N CYS A 473 7.82 -28.14 -13.68
CA CYS A 473 8.42 -26.84 -14.04
C CYS A 473 7.92 -26.29 -15.39
N GLY A 474 6.64 -26.52 -15.73
CA GLY A 474 6.01 -25.97 -16.92
C GLY A 474 6.08 -26.83 -18.18
N GLU A 475 6.65 -28.04 -18.11
CA GLU A 475 6.69 -28.96 -19.25
C GLU A 475 5.31 -29.51 -19.60
N THR A 476 4.52 -29.89 -18.58
CA THR A 476 3.13 -30.32 -18.75
C THR A 476 2.19 -29.56 -17.81
N TRP A 477 0.92 -29.53 -18.17
CA TRP A 477 -0.11 -28.81 -17.42
C TRP A 477 -1.35 -29.67 -17.23
N VAL A 478 -1.87 -29.67 -16.01
CA VAL A 478 -3.11 -30.33 -15.61
C VAL A 478 -4.10 -29.26 -15.16
N GLN A 479 -5.33 -29.30 -15.65
CA GLN A 479 -6.37 -28.37 -15.21
C GLN A 479 -6.90 -28.78 -13.83
N ALA A 480 -7.19 -27.80 -12.97
CA ALA A 480 -7.87 -28.03 -11.69
C ALA A 480 -9.21 -28.75 -11.91
N GLU A 481 -9.49 -29.76 -11.09
CA GLU A 481 -10.66 -30.63 -11.23
C GLU A 481 -11.92 -29.99 -10.63
N GLU A 482 -11.76 -29.29 -9.50
CA GLU A 482 -12.86 -28.68 -8.76
C GLU A 482 -12.58 -27.18 -8.63
N MET A 483 -13.59 -26.37 -8.97
CA MET A 483 -13.53 -24.92 -8.81
C MET A 483 -14.82 -24.42 -8.14
N GLN A 484 -14.67 -23.82 -6.96
CA GLN A 484 -15.75 -23.16 -6.26
C GLN A 484 -15.71 -21.66 -6.57
N THR A 485 -16.81 -21.16 -7.12
CA THR A 485 -17.01 -19.73 -7.46
C THR A 485 -18.43 -19.32 -7.06
N ASP A 486 -18.74 -18.02 -7.12
CA ASP A 486 -20.12 -17.54 -6.96
C ASP A 486 -20.90 -17.61 -8.28
N ASP A 487 -22.24 -17.44 -8.18
CA ASP A 487 -23.17 -17.43 -9.31
C ASP A 487 -23.42 -16.00 -9.83
N ALA A 488 -22.45 -15.10 -9.71
CA ALA A 488 -22.57 -13.72 -10.14
C ALA A 488 -22.79 -13.63 -11.68
N PRO A 489 -23.51 -12.60 -12.16
CA PRO A 489 -23.64 -12.35 -13.60
C PRO A 489 -22.30 -12.12 -14.28
N PRO A 490 -22.20 -12.34 -15.61
CA PRO A 490 -20.98 -12.02 -16.35
C PRO A 490 -20.49 -10.57 -16.07
N GLN A 491 -19.18 -10.39 -15.96
CA GLN A 491 -18.52 -9.12 -15.62
C GLN A 491 -18.86 -8.57 -14.23
N GLN A 492 -19.45 -9.39 -13.34
CA GLN A 492 -19.72 -9.06 -11.94
C GLN A 492 -19.13 -10.12 -10.98
N HIS A 493 -18.18 -10.92 -11.44
CA HIS A 493 -17.47 -11.90 -10.60
C HIS A 493 -16.37 -11.18 -9.81
N TYR A 494 -16.72 -10.72 -8.62
CA TYR A 494 -15.81 -10.00 -7.73
C TYR A 494 -15.24 -10.87 -6.61
N SER A 495 -15.77 -12.09 -6.43
CA SER A 495 -15.20 -13.09 -5.51
C SER A 495 -14.00 -13.79 -6.12
N TRP A 496 -13.18 -14.39 -5.27
CA TRP A 496 -12.19 -15.34 -5.75
C TRP A 496 -12.83 -16.65 -6.21
N THR A 497 -12.00 -17.51 -6.82
CA THR A 497 -12.32 -18.91 -7.12
C THR A 497 -11.38 -19.77 -6.29
N LEU A 498 -11.91 -20.63 -5.42
CA LEU A 498 -11.14 -21.68 -4.77
C LEU A 498 -11.07 -22.91 -5.70
N TRP A 499 -9.92 -23.54 -5.76
CA TRP A 499 -9.70 -24.65 -6.67
C TRP A 499 -8.94 -25.82 -6.01
N THR A 500 -9.19 -27.02 -6.49
CA THR A 500 -8.52 -28.26 -6.08
C THR A 500 -8.02 -29.00 -7.30
N ALA A 501 -6.82 -29.57 -7.20
CA ALA A 501 -6.25 -30.47 -8.19
C ALA A 501 -5.58 -31.67 -7.53
N ARG A 502 -5.54 -32.81 -8.23
CA ARG A 502 -4.93 -34.05 -7.78
C ARG A 502 -3.78 -34.41 -8.70
N ILE A 503 -2.57 -34.37 -8.18
CA ILE A 503 -1.34 -34.56 -8.93
C ILE A 503 -0.78 -35.96 -8.69
N PRO A 504 -0.70 -36.82 -9.71
CA PRO A 504 -0.02 -38.10 -9.61
C PRO A 504 1.46 -37.92 -9.31
N VAL A 505 2.00 -38.71 -8.38
CA VAL A 505 3.41 -38.72 -8.03
C VAL A 505 3.96 -40.14 -8.09
N ARG A 506 5.23 -40.26 -8.51
CA ARG A 506 5.90 -41.56 -8.59
C ARG A 506 6.30 -42.02 -7.19
N LYS A 507 6.34 -43.33 -6.96
CA LYS A 507 6.63 -43.96 -5.67
C LYS A 507 8.02 -43.60 -5.11
N GLU A 508 8.95 -43.25 -5.95
CA GLU A 508 10.33 -42.87 -5.58
C GLU A 508 10.51 -41.34 -5.48
N GLN A 509 9.50 -40.58 -5.87
CA GLN A 509 9.57 -39.11 -5.90
C GLN A 509 9.51 -38.57 -4.47
N LYS A 510 10.56 -37.91 -4.02
CA LYS A 510 10.69 -37.34 -2.67
C LYS A 510 10.37 -35.87 -2.61
N GLU A 511 10.40 -35.18 -3.74
CA GLU A 511 10.15 -33.75 -3.85
C GLU A 511 9.40 -33.44 -5.17
N ILE A 512 8.58 -32.41 -5.15
CA ILE A 512 7.92 -31.89 -6.34
C ILE A 512 7.90 -30.37 -6.30
N GLU A 513 8.18 -29.75 -7.45
CA GLU A 513 7.93 -28.33 -7.67
C GLU A 513 6.60 -28.16 -8.41
N LEU A 514 5.69 -27.41 -7.83
CA LEU A 514 4.35 -27.17 -8.36
C LEU A 514 4.23 -25.73 -8.82
N TRP A 515 3.76 -25.53 -10.04
CA TRP A 515 3.46 -24.23 -10.60
C TRP A 515 1.96 -24.08 -10.80
N ALA A 516 1.40 -22.89 -10.59
CA ALA A 516 0.00 -22.60 -10.88
C ALA A 516 -0.15 -21.29 -11.65
N LYS A 517 -1.08 -21.29 -12.61
CA LYS A 517 -1.53 -20.12 -13.34
C LYS A 517 -3.03 -20.19 -13.58
N ALA A 518 -3.68 -19.02 -13.67
CA ALA A 518 -5.11 -18.90 -13.96
C ALA A 518 -5.34 -18.17 -15.29
N THR A 519 -6.49 -18.44 -15.91
CA THR A 519 -7.01 -17.70 -17.07
C THR A 519 -8.40 -17.19 -16.73
N ASP A 520 -8.65 -15.90 -16.99
CA ASP A 520 -9.94 -15.26 -16.75
C ASP A 520 -10.85 -15.25 -17.99
N SER A 521 -12.09 -14.75 -17.83
CA SER A 521 -13.11 -14.70 -18.90
C SER A 521 -12.78 -13.71 -20.04
N ASN A 522 -11.78 -12.85 -19.86
CA ASN A 522 -11.23 -12.00 -20.91
C ASN A 522 -10.02 -12.66 -21.60
N PHE A 523 -9.75 -13.93 -21.27
CA PHE A 523 -8.58 -14.70 -21.73
C PHE A 523 -7.23 -14.11 -21.32
N ASN A 524 -7.20 -13.26 -20.28
CA ASN A 524 -5.94 -12.85 -19.67
C ASN A 524 -5.38 -14.02 -18.85
N THR A 525 -4.04 -14.18 -18.91
CA THR A 525 -3.30 -15.13 -18.09
C THR A 525 -2.14 -14.44 -17.38
N GLN A 526 -1.57 -15.11 -16.41
CA GLN A 526 -0.43 -14.61 -15.63
C GLN A 526 0.86 -14.67 -16.46
N PRO A 527 1.80 -13.75 -16.28
CA PRO A 527 3.17 -13.90 -16.81
C PRO A 527 3.90 -15.02 -16.09
N GLU A 528 4.87 -15.63 -16.79
CA GLU A 528 5.65 -16.72 -16.20
C GLU A 528 6.60 -16.22 -15.10
N LYS A 529 7.22 -15.05 -15.30
CA LYS A 529 8.32 -14.55 -14.46
C LYS A 529 8.03 -13.19 -13.85
N PHE A 530 8.60 -12.94 -12.68
CA PHE A 530 8.51 -11.63 -12.03
C PHE A 530 9.36 -10.56 -12.72
N ASP A 531 10.40 -10.94 -13.49
CA ASP A 531 11.21 -9.99 -14.28
C ASP A 531 10.34 -9.16 -15.22
N ASP A 532 9.31 -9.77 -15.82
CA ASP A 532 8.43 -9.12 -16.80
C ASP A 532 7.53 -8.04 -16.17
N ILE A 533 7.26 -8.15 -14.87
CA ILE A 533 6.32 -7.29 -14.14
C ILE A 533 6.95 -6.56 -12.95
N TRP A 534 8.26 -6.72 -12.76
CA TRP A 534 8.95 -6.03 -11.67
C TRP A 534 8.74 -4.53 -11.77
N ASN A 535 8.46 -3.88 -10.64
CA ASN A 535 8.34 -2.42 -10.56
C ASN A 535 8.82 -1.93 -9.20
N ILE A 536 9.24 -0.68 -9.13
CA ILE A 536 9.84 -0.07 -7.94
C ILE A 536 8.97 -0.10 -6.68
N ARG A 537 7.66 -0.27 -6.84
CA ARG A 537 6.68 -0.35 -5.73
C ARG A 537 6.34 -1.78 -5.34
N GLY A 538 6.75 -2.78 -6.14
CA GLY A 538 6.40 -4.18 -5.91
C GLY A 538 4.89 -4.43 -5.87
N LEU A 539 4.16 -3.79 -6.77
CA LEU A 539 2.71 -3.91 -6.90
C LEU A 539 2.34 -4.84 -8.04
N LEU A 540 1.14 -5.42 -7.97
CA LEU A 540 0.58 -6.31 -8.99
C LEU A 540 1.45 -7.55 -9.25
N SER A 541 1.97 -8.16 -8.19
CA SER A 541 2.85 -9.34 -8.22
C SER A 541 2.03 -10.58 -8.57
N ASN A 542 1.82 -10.84 -9.88
CA ASN A 542 0.93 -11.89 -10.38
C ASN A 542 1.61 -12.94 -11.28
N ALA A 543 2.94 -13.08 -11.26
CA ALA A 543 3.62 -14.16 -12.00
C ALA A 543 3.16 -15.55 -11.53
N TYR A 544 3.43 -16.61 -12.31
CA TYR A 544 3.10 -17.97 -11.91
C TYR A 544 3.52 -18.23 -10.47
N HIS A 545 2.61 -18.81 -9.68
CA HIS A 545 2.94 -19.18 -8.31
C HIS A 545 3.70 -20.51 -8.30
N ARG A 546 4.80 -20.57 -7.58
CA ARG A 546 5.71 -21.72 -7.53
C ARG A 546 5.99 -22.11 -6.10
N ILE A 547 5.82 -23.38 -5.78
CA ILE A 547 6.15 -23.95 -4.47
C ILE A 547 6.94 -25.24 -4.63
N LYS A 548 7.74 -25.57 -3.62
CA LYS A 548 8.41 -26.86 -3.47
C LYS A 548 7.90 -27.58 -2.25
N VAL A 549 7.56 -28.84 -2.37
CA VAL A 549 7.08 -29.66 -1.27
C VAL A 549 7.79 -31.01 -1.22
N GLN A 550 8.00 -31.52 -0.02
CA GLN A 550 8.54 -32.84 0.21
C GLN A 550 7.41 -33.87 0.19
N ILE A 551 7.65 -35.06 -0.38
CA ILE A 551 6.67 -36.12 -0.51
C ILE A 551 7.06 -37.29 0.42
N LYS A 552 6.10 -37.74 1.20
CA LYS A 552 6.11 -39.01 1.95
C LYS A 552 5.11 -39.97 1.31
N HIS A 553 5.52 -41.23 1.15
CA HIS A 553 4.69 -42.30 0.58
C HIS A 553 4.12 -43.20 1.66
#